data_b2adb1a43062e90f6570ea7903ef6f53
#
_entry.id   b2adb1a43062e90f6570ea7903ef6f53
#
_cell.length_a   1.000
_cell.length_b   1.000
_cell.length_c   1.000
_cell.angle_alpha   90.00
_cell.angle_beta   90.00
_cell.angle_gamma   90.00
#
_symmetry.space_group_name_H-M   'P 1'
#
loop_
_entity.id
_entity.type
_entity.pdbx_description
1 polymer ?
#
loop_
_entity_poly.entity_id
_entity_poly.type
_entity_poly.pdbx_seq_one_letter_code
_entity_poly.pdbx_strand_id
1 'polypeptide(L)'
;MRYVGIQTQQSRNNIRSLILLCLFPCLVVGLVFLFCYLLSYVSANNSVSYESTIWNETVEMFVHISPYALGGVFIWFIIAYFANTSIINSATGSHSLSRKDNKRVYNLVENLCMSQGMKMPKVNVIDDDSLNAFASGINEKTYTVTLTRGIMNKLDDEELEGVIAHELSHIRNHDVRVLV
;
A
#
# COMPACT_ATOMS: atom_id res chain seq x y z
N MET A 1 6.50 -3.76 29.42
CA MET A 1 6.40 -3.30 28.01
C MET A 1 7.06 -1.93 27.89
N ARG A 2 8.02 -1.73 27.00
CA ARG A 2 8.60 -0.40 26.73
C ARG A 2 7.54 0.43 25.98
N TYR A 3 7.10 1.54 26.56
CA TYR A 3 6.24 2.50 25.88
C TYR A 3 7.03 3.12 24.72
N VAL A 4 6.59 2.86 23.50
CA VAL A 4 7.20 3.41 22.29
C VAL A 4 6.38 4.63 21.89
N GLY A 5 6.97 5.81 21.92
CA GLY A 5 6.28 7.04 21.54
C GLY A 5 5.79 7.02 20.08
N ILE A 6 4.71 7.75 19.77
CA ILE A 6 4.08 7.83 18.44
C ILE A 6 5.11 8.19 17.37
N GLN A 7 6.01 9.15 17.62
CA GLN A 7 7.06 9.55 16.67
C GLN A 7 8.01 8.40 16.32
N THR A 8 8.33 7.53 17.29
CA THR A 8 9.19 6.36 17.06
C THR A 8 8.46 5.32 16.20
N GLN A 9 7.15 5.14 16.39
CA GLN A 9 6.34 4.23 15.57
C GLN A 9 6.25 4.74 14.14
N GLN A 10 5.94 6.01 13.94
CA GLN A 10 5.91 6.66 12.62
C GLN A 10 7.24 6.51 11.86
N SER A 11 8.37 6.78 12.56
CA SER A 11 9.71 6.62 11.95
C SER A 11 9.97 5.18 11.53
N ARG A 12 9.64 4.20 12.38
CA ARG A 12 9.81 2.77 12.06
C ARG A 12 8.95 2.35 10.87
N ASN A 13 7.70 2.81 10.79
CA ASN A 13 6.81 2.46 9.71
C ASN A 13 7.25 3.12 8.40
N ASN A 14 7.71 4.36 8.42
CA ASN A 14 8.30 5.01 7.25
C ASN A 14 9.55 4.28 6.74
N ILE A 15 10.43 3.82 7.64
CA ILE A 15 11.62 3.04 7.27
C ILE A 15 11.20 1.68 6.66
N ARG A 16 10.23 1.00 7.24
CA ARG A 16 9.73 -0.27 6.70
C ARG A 16 9.14 -0.10 5.29
N SER A 17 8.32 0.93 5.09
CA SER A 17 7.77 1.24 3.77
C SER A 17 8.87 1.54 2.75
N LEU A 18 9.92 2.30 3.15
CA LEU A 18 11.05 2.58 2.29
C LEU A 18 11.85 1.32 1.94
N ILE A 19 12.07 0.43 2.91
CA ILE A 19 12.75 -0.86 2.68
C ILE A 19 11.95 -1.70 1.69
N LEU A 20 10.64 -1.82 1.85
CA LEU A 20 9.79 -2.58 0.94
C LEU A 20 9.79 -1.98 -0.48
N LEU A 21 9.73 -0.64 -0.56
CA LEU A 21 9.78 0.09 -1.83
C LEU A 21 11.10 -0.17 -2.58
N CYS A 22 12.23 -0.25 -1.89
CA CYS A 22 13.54 -0.53 -2.48
C CYS A 22 13.75 -2.03 -2.77
N LEU A 23 13.19 -2.90 -1.94
CA LEU A 23 13.35 -4.35 -2.06
C LEU A 23 12.72 -4.89 -3.35
N PHE A 24 11.56 -4.35 -3.73
CA PHE A 24 10.84 -4.81 -4.93
C PHE A 24 11.64 -4.62 -6.22
N PRO A 25 12.19 -3.43 -6.54
CA PRO A 25 13.08 -3.26 -7.70
C PRO A 25 14.31 -4.17 -7.65
N CYS A 26 14.93 -4.34 -6.48
CA CYS A 26 16.08 -5.25 -6.33
C CYS A 26 15.71 -6.69 -6.65
N LEU A 27 14.54 -7.14 -6.20
CA LEU A 27 14.04 -8.49 -6.50
C LEU A 27 13.80 -8.66 -8.01
N VAL A 28 13.16 -7.67 -8.66
CA VAL A 28 12.93 -7.73 -10.11
C VAL A 28 14.24 -7.78 -10.89
N VAL A 29 15.23 -6.94 -10.52
CA VAL A 29 16.56 -6.95 -11.15
C VAL A 29 17.24 -8.30 -10.95
N GLY A 30 17.16 -8.87 -9.75
CA GLY A 30 17.69 -10.22 -9.48
C GLY A 30 17.03 -11.31 -10.31
N LEU A 31 15.71 -11.25 -10.49
CA LEU A 31 14.97 -12.19 -11.35
C LEU A 31 15.35 -12.03 -12.82
N VAL A 32 15.51 -10.80 -13.31
CA VAL A 32 15.97 -10.54 -14.68
C VAL A 32 17.37 -11.10 -14.88
N PHE A 33 18.29 -10.90 -13.92
CA PHE A 33 19.62 -11.46 -14.00
C PHE A 33 19.60 -13.00 -14.02
N LEU A 34 18.81 -13.61 -13.14
CA LEU A 34 18.63 -15.06 -13.11
C LEU A 34 18.08 -15.60 -14.44
N PHE A 35 17.10 -14.90 -15.00
CA PHE A 35 16.51 -15.27 -16.30
C PHE A 35 17.55 -15.19 -17.43
N CYS A 36 18.34 -14.12 -17.50
CA CYS A 36 19.44 -14.00 -18.47
C CYS A 36 20.46 -15.11 -18.30
N TYR A 37 20.83 -15.44 -17.05
CA TYR A 37 21.75 -16.54 -16.77
C TYR A 37 21.22 -17.89 -17.24
N LEU A 38 19.95 -18.20 -16.98
CA LEU A 38 19.32 -19.44 -17.43
C LEU A 38 19.27 -19.54 -18.96
N LEU A 39 18.97 -18.43 -19.65
CA LEU A 39 18.99 -18.40 -21.12
C LEU A 39 20.38 -18.63 -21.69
N SER A 40 21.41 -17.95 -21.16
CA SER A 40 22.81 -18.14 -21.58
C SER A 40 23.28 -19.55 -21.28
N TYR A 41 22.90 -20.14 -20.15
CA TYR A 41 23.22 -21.53 -19.80
C TYR A 41 22.62 -22.53 -20.80
N VAL A 42 21.34 -22.36 -21.16
CA VAL A 42 20.67 -23.23 -22.14
C VAL A 42 21.30 -23.08 -23.54
N SER A 43 21.64 -21.83 -23.93
CA SER A 43 22.31 -21.55 -25.20
C SER A 43 23.71 -22.16 -25.27
N ALA A 44 24.49 -22.02 -24.20
CA ALA A 44 25.87 -22.53 -24.13
C ALA A 44 25.96 -24.08 -24.09
N ASN A 45 24.92 -24.75 -23.57
CA ASN A 45 24.92 -26.24 -23.54
C ASN A 45 24.93 -26.86 -24.94
N ASN A 46 24.73 -26.06 -25.99
CA ASN A 46 24.82 -26.43 -27.39
C ASN A 46 26.18 -26.06 -28.03
N SER A 47 27.15 -25.50 -27.30
CA SER A 47 28.45 -25.02 -27.77
C SER A 47 29.62 -25.50 -26.92
N VAL A 48 30.81 -25.66 -27.52
CA VAL A 48 31.99 -26.32 -26.94
C VAL A 48 32.78 -25.44 -25.93
N SER A 49 32.43 -24.19 -25.71
CA SER A 49 33.15 -23.22 -24.84
C SER A 49 32.32 -22.81 -23.63
N TYR A 50 32.60 -23.38 -22.47
CA TYR A 50 31.60 -23.53 -21.40
C TYR A 50 31.46 -22.39 -20.40
N GLU A 51 32.46 -21.82 -19.80
CA GLU A 51 32.25 -20.93 -18.61
C GLU A 51 32.39 -19.43 -18.88
N SER A 52 33.41 -19.04 -19.60
CA SER A 52 33.63 -17.63 -19.89
C SER A 52 32.57 -17.02 -20.85
N THR A 53 32.01 -17.86 -21.70
CA THR A 53 30.99 -17.49 -22.67
C THR A 53 29.65 -17.21 -21.96
N ILE A 54 29.23 -18.11 -21.05
CA ILE A 54 27.96 -17.94 -20.31
C ILE A 54 27.92 -16.64 -19.53
N TRP A 55 29.01 -16.32 -18.79
CA TRP A 55 29.08 -15.11 -18.00
C TRP A 55 29.01 -13.83 -18.87
N ASN A 56 29.81 -13.80 -19.94
CA ASN A 56 29.83 -12.63 -20.82
C ASN A 56 28.50 -12.42 -21.52
N GLU A 57 27.87 -13.47 -22.05
CA GLU A 57 26.54 -13.38 -22.65
C GLU A 57 25.47 -12.97 -21.64
N THR A 58 25.54 -13.50 -20.41
CA THR A 58 24.60 -13.12 -19.35
C THR A 58 24.70 -11.64 -19.02
N VAL A 59 25.93 -11.15 -18.82
CA VAL A 59 26.16 -9.72 -18.47
C VAL A 59 25.74 -8.80 -19.61
N GLU A 60 26.09 -9.13 -20.86
CA GLU A 60 25.69 -8.36 -22.03
C GLU A 60 24.16 -8.29 -22.15
N MET A 61 23.48 -9.43 -22.10
CA MET A 61 22.03 -9.49 -22.15
C MET A 61 21.37 -8.72 -20.99
N PHE A 62 21.92 -8.88 -19.77
CA PHE A 62 21.42 -8.19 -18.58
C PHE A 62 21.56 -6.68 -18.69
N VAL A 63 22.69 -6.16 -19.16
CA VAL A 63 22.91 -4.72 -19.35
C VAL A 63 21.92 -4.14 -20.37
N HIS A 64 21.60 -4.89 -21.42
CA HIS A 64 20.59 -4.47 -22.41
C HIS A 64 19.16 -4.52 -21.89
N ILE A 65 18.78 -5.54 -21.10
CA ILE A 65 17.40 -5.74 -20.65
C ILE A 65 17.08 -4.94 -19.36
N SER A 66 18.04 -4.81 -18.43
CA SER A 66 17.79 -4.21 -17.12
C SER A 66 17.25 -2.78 -17.15
N PRO A 67 17.65 -1.88 -18.09
CA PRO A 67 17.05 -0.54 -18.16
C PRO A 67 15.55 -0.57 -18.48
N TYR A 68 15.12 -1.48 -19.34
CA TYR A 68 13.71 -1.63 -19.69
C TYR A 68 12.90 -2.20 -18.52
N ALA A 69 13.46 -3.19 -17.81
CA ALA A 69 12.84 -3.76 -16.63
C ALA A 69 12.68 -2.70 -15.52
N LEU A 70 13.72 -1.91 -15.25
CA LEU A 70 13.67 -0.81 -14.28
C LEU A 70 12.68 0.29 -14.71
N GLY A 71 12.65 0.63 -16.01
CA GLY A 71 11.67 1.55 -16.58
C GLY A 71 10.23 1.07 -16.38
N GLY A 72 9.98 -0.21 -16.62
CA GLY A 72 8.68 -0.83 -16.36
C GLY A 72 8.27 -0.79 -14.89
N VAL A 73 9.20 -1.12 -13.98
CA VAL A 73 8.97 -1.02 -12.53
C VAL A 73 8.65 0.42 -12.11
N PHE A 74 9.39 1.40 -12.63
CA PHE A 74 9.16 2.81 -12.32
C PHE A 74 7.78 3.28 -12.80
N ILE A 75 7.38 2.93 -14.03
CA ILE A 75 6.05 3.22 -14.56
C ILE A 75 4.97 2.56 -13.70
N TRP A 76 5.18 1.31 -13.31
CA TRP A 76 4.27 0.59 -12.43
C TRP A 76 4.08 1.29 -11.08
N PHE A 77 5.16 1.77 -10.46
CA PHE A 77 5.05 2.54 -9.21
C PHE A 77 4.28 3.85 -9.38
N ILE A 78 4.46 4.55 -10.51
CA ILE A 78 3.69 5.76 -10.80
C ILE A 78 2.20 5.41 -10.89
N ILE A 79 1.85 4.38 -11.66
CA ILE A 79 0.47 3.93 -11.81
C ILE A 79 -0.11 3.51 -10.45
N ALA A 80 0.61 2.67 -9.70
CA ALA A 80 0.18 2.21 -8.38
C ALA A 80 -0.04 3.38 -7.42
N TYR A 81 0.85 4.37 -7.40
CA TYR A 81 0.72 5.56 -6.56
C TYR A 81 -0.53 6.37 -6.85
N PHE A 82 -0.81 6.65 -8.14
CA PHE A 82 -1.97 7.45 -8.51
C PHE A 82 -3.28 6.66 -8.50
N ALA A 83 -3.23 5.38 -8.81
CA ALA A 83 -4.41 4.53 -8.90
C ALA A 83 -4.81 3.86 -7.57
N ASN A 84 -3.97 3.90 -6.53
CA ASN A 84 -4.15 3.18 -5.26
C ASN A 84 -5.57 3.32 -4.69
N THR A 85 -6.02 4.56 -4.45
CA THR A 85 -7.35 4.82 -3.87
C THR A 85 -8.47 4.33 -4.79
N SER A 86 -8.31 4.48 -6.10
CA SER A 86 -9.30 4.01 -7.09
C SER A 86 -9.37 2.49 -7.15
N ILE A 87 -8.22 1.82 -7.08
CA ILE A 87 -8.14 0.35 -7.06
C ILE A 87 -8.83 -0.20 -5.81
N ILE A 88 -8.55 0.37 -4.63
CA ILE A 88 -9.19 -0.05 -3.37
C ILE A 88 -10.70 0.16 -3.45
N ASN A 89 -11.16 1.33 -3.87
CA ASN A 89 -12.59 1.63 -3.99
C ASN A 89 -13.30 0.67 -4.97
N SER A 90 -12.67 0.38 -6.11
CA SER A 90 -13.23 -0.55 -7.10
C SER A 90 -13.25 -1.99 -6.59
N ALA A 91 -12.19 -2.42 -5.91
CA ALA A 91 -12.08 -3.78 -5.37
C ALA A 91 -13.07 -4.04 -4.22
N THR A 92 -13.34 -3.01 -3.41
CA THR A 92 -14.24 -3.11 -2.24
C THR A 92 -15.67 -2.69 -2.54
N GLY A 93 -15.95 -2.11 -3.71
CA GLY A 93 -17.25 -1.52 -4.02
C GLY A 93 -17.57 -0.29 -3.15
N SER A 94 -16.54 0.32 -2.53
CA SER A 94 -16.77 1.45 -1.62
C SER A 94 -17.06 2.74 -2.40
N HIS A 95 -17.95 3.54 -1.84
CA HIS A 95 -18.31 4.86 -2.36
C HIS A 95 -18.21 5.94 -1.28
N SER A 96 -18.04 7.18 -1.70
CA SER A 96 -17.87 8.29 -0.77
C SER A 96 -19.13 8.55 0.04
N LEU A 97 -18.99 8.69 1.35
CA LEU A 97 -20.04 9.08 2.27
C LEU A 97 -19.97 10.57 2.53
N SER A 98 -20.99 11.29 2.13
CA SER A 98 -21.10 12.73 2.45
C SER A 98 -21.83 12.95 3.77
N ARG A 99 -21.67 14.16 4.36
CA ARG A 99 -22.41 14.57 5.55
C ARG A 99 -23.93 14.55 5.36
N LYS A 100 -24.41 14.69 4.11
CA LYS A 100 -25.84 14.65 3.80
C LYS A 100 -26.39 13.22 3.85
N ASP A 101 -25.55 12.25 3.49
CA ASP A 101 -25.96 10.84 3.41
C ASP A 101 -26.05 10.21 4.81
N ASN A 102 -25.11 10.51 5.69
CA ASN A 102 -25.12 10.06 7.08
C ASN A 102 -24.43 11.06 8.02
N LYS A 103 -25.24 11.94 8.62
CA LYS A 103 -24.74 12.97 9.56
C LYS A 103 -24.13 12.36 10.81
N ARG A 104 -24.66 11.25 11.31
CA ARG A 104 -24.19 10.56 12.51
C ARG A 104 -22.73 10.15 12.36
N VAL A 105 -22.45 9.30 11.39
CA VAL A 105 -21.10 8.77 11.14
C VAL A 105 -20.12 9.88 10.77
N TYR A 106 -20.53 10.79 9.88
CA TYR A 106 -19.67 11.91 9.47
C TYR A 106 -19.24 12.78 10.65
N ASN A 107 -20.17 13.11 11.55
CA ASN A 107 -19.89 13.90 12.73
C ASN A 107 -18.97 13.18 13.73
N LEU A 108 -19.13 11.86 13.92
CA LEU A 108 -18.24 11.07 14.77
C LEU A 108 -16.79 11.16 14.27
N VAL A 109 -16.58 10.92 12.97
CA VAL A 109 -15.25 11.06 12.36
C VAL A 109 -14.68 12.47 12.51
N GLU A 110 -15.48 13.49 12.22
CA GLU A 110 -15.10 14.91 12.32
C GLU A 110 -14.69 15.28 13.75
N ASN A 111 -15.52 14.92 14.75
CA ASN A 111 -15.25 15.20 16.16
C ASN A 111 -13.97 14.54 16.66
N LEU A 112 -13.77 13.26 16.31
CA LEU A 112 -12.54 12.54 16.64
C LEU A 112 -11.31 13.16 16.00
N CYS A 113 -11.40 13.58 14.75
CA CYS A 113 -10.29 14.26 14.07
C CYS A 113 -9.97 15.61 14.74
N MET A 114 -10.99 16.39 15.11
CA MET A 114 -10.80 17.65 15.83
C MET A 114 -10.16 17.43 17.21
N SER A 115 -10.62 16.43 17.97
CA SER A 115 -10.08 16.12 19.30
C SER A 115 -8.60 15.68 19.25
N GLN A 116 -8.19 15.05 18.15
CA GLN A 116 -6.81 14.56 17.95
C GLN A 116 -5.92 15.55 17.20
N GLY A 117 -6.45 16.70 16.78
CA GLY A 117 -5.71 17.72 16.01
C GLY A 117 -5.24 17.21 14.65
N MET A 118 -5.99 16.29 14.03
CA MET A 118 -5.66 15.71 12.73
C MET A 118 -6.64 16.18 11.65
N LYS A 119 -6.15 16.21 10.41
CA LYS A 119 -6.98 16.52 9.26
C LYS A 119 -7.94 15.35 9.01
N MET A 120 -9.22 15.68 8.79
CA MET A 120 -10.25 14.70 8.51
C MET A 120 -9.93 13.94 7.21
N PRO A 121 -9.85 12.59 7.24
CA PRO A 121 -9.73 11.76 6.04
C PRO A 121 -11.05 11.75 5.27
N LYS A 122 -11.03 11.21 4.06
CA LYS A 122 -12.26 10.89 3.34
C LYS A 122 -13.00 9.78 4.08
N VAL A 123 -14.32 9.81 4.05
CA VAL A 123 -15.17 8.76 4.62
C VAL A 123 -15.84 8.03 3.47
N ASN A 124 -15.67 6.71 3.43
CA ASN A 124 -16.31 5.84 2.45
C ASN A 124 -17.20 4.82 3.14
N VAL A 125 -18.17 4.30 2.39
CA VAL A 125 -19.06 3.22 2.83
C VAL A 125 -19.06 2.08 1.82
N ILE A 126 -19.17 0.86 2.34
CA ILE A 126 -19.42 -0.36 1.56
C ILE A 126 -20.81 -0.84 1.91
N ASP A 127 -21.63 -1.14 0.89
CA ASP A 127 -22.97 -1.69 1.06
C ASP A 127 -22.89 -3.20 1.35
N ASP A 128 -22.44 -3.53 2.54
CA ASP A 128 -22.28 -4.88 3.06
C ASP A 128 -22.72 -4.94 4.52
N ASP A 129 -23.38 -6.05 4.92
CA ASP A 129 -23.90 -6.25 6.27
C ASP A 129 -22.85 -6.76 7.27
N SER A 130 -21.63 -7.04 6.83
CA SER A 130 -20.52 -7.43 7.70
C SER A 130 -20.15 -6.30 8.68
N LEU A 131 -19.51 -6.67 9.79
CA LEU A 131 -18.96 -5.73 10.76
C LEU A 131 -17.50 -5.48 10.41
N ASN A 132 -17.24 -4.53 9.52
CA ASN A 132 -15.89 -4.24 9.09
C ASN A 132 -15.65 -2.74 8.95
N ALA A 133 -14.41 -2.32 9.27
CA ALA A 133 -13.88 -0.99 9.06
C ALA A 133 -12.40 -1.08 8.73
N PHE A 134 -11.88 -0.16 7.93
CA PHE A 134 -10.44 -0.08 7.67
C PHE A 134 -10.03 1.32 7.23
N ALA A 135 -8.77 1.66 7.49
CA ALA A 135 -8.12 2.83 6.97
C ALA A 135 -7.26 2.49 5.76
N SER A 136 -7.18 3.41 4.81
CA SER A 136 -6.36 3.28 3.60
C SER A 136 -5.79 4.64 3.16
N GLY A 137 -4.85 4.60 2.19
CA GLY A 137 -4.25 5.77 1.60
C GLY A 137 -2.78 5.96 1.96
N ILE A 138 -2.07 6.77 1.16
CA ILE A 138 -0.62 6.96 1.23
C ILE A 138 -0.25 8.29 1.90
N ASN A 139 -1.10 9.31 1.78
CA ASN A 139 -0.84 10.66 2.28
C ASN A 139 -2.14 11.35 2.72
N GLU A 140 -2.02 12.54 3.33
CA GLU A 140 -3.17 13.30 3.87
C GLU A 140 -4.28 13.60 2.85
N LYS A 141 -3.97 13.64 1.55
CA LYS A 141 -4.96 13.88 0.50
C LYS A 141 -5.73 12.63 0.11
N THR A 142 -5.13 11.45 0.37
CA THR A 142 -5.65 10.14 -0.03
C THR A 142 -6.13 9.30 1.14
N TYR A 143 -5.85 9.69 2.39
CA TYR A 143 -6.35 8.96 3.56
C TYR A 143 -7.87 8.85 3.53
N THR A 144 -8.34 7.64 3.75
CA THR A 144 -9.76 7.28 3.73
C THR A 144 -10.04 6.33 4.90
N VAL A 145 -11.13 6.55 5.61
CA VAL A 145 -11.73 5.58 6.53
C VAL A 145 -12.94 5.00 5.85
N THR A 146 -12.97 3.70 5.69
CA THR A 146 -14.07 2.96 5.05
C THR A 146 -14.81 2.12 6.10
N LEU A 147 -16.11 2.22 6.12
CA LEU A 147 -17.00 1.51 7.03
C LEU A 147 -18.00 0.70 6.22
N THR A 148 -18.36 -0.49 6.68
CA THR A 148 -19.49 -1.23 6.11
C THR A 148 -20.82 -0.72 6.65
N ARG A 149 -21.89 -0.88 5.88
CA ARG A 149 -23.23 -0.49 6.33
C ARG A 149 -23.66 -1.28 7.57
N GLY A 150 -23.23 -2.54 7.65
CA GLY A 150 -23.49 -3.41 8.81
C GLY A 150 -22.92 -2.84 10.11
N ILE A 151 -21.66 -2.39 10.14
CA ILE A 151 -21.06 -1.83 11.35
C ILE A 151 -21.74 -0.51 11.76
N MET A 152 -22.08 0.33 10.77
CA MET A 152 -22.75 1.61 11.03
C MET A 152 -24.17 1.43 11.61
N ASN A 153 -24.86 0.35 11.26
CA ASN A 153 -26.24 0.10 11.69
C ASN A 153 -26.31 -0.67 13.01
N LYS A 154 -25.31 -1.53 13.30
CA LYS A 154 -25.33 -2.42 14.49
C LYS A 154 -24.72 -1.80 15.72
N LEU A 155 -23.69 -0.97 15.56
CA LEU A 155 -22.99 -0.34 16.68
C LEU A 155 -23.69 0.94 17.11
N ASP A 156 -23.70 1.19 18.40
CA ASP A 156 -24.09 2.48 18.96
C ASP A 156 -22.99 3.55 18.71
N ASP A 157 -23.19 4.77 19.22
CA ASP A 157 -22.25 5.87 18.96
C ASP A 157 -20.92 5.66 19.65
N GLU A 158 -20.92 5.13 20.88
CA GLU A 158 -19.70 4.92 21.66
C GLU A 158 -18.86 3.77 21.09
N GLU A 159 -19.51 2.67 20.72
CA GLU A 159 -18.86 1.53 20.07
C GLU A 159 -18.28 1.91 18.71
N LEU A 160 -19.04 2.64 17.89
CA LEU A 160 -18.60 3.07 16.56
C LEU A 160 -17.47 4.11 16.67
N GLU A 161 -17.53 5.00 17.66
CA GLU A 161 -16.44 5.94 17.96
C GLU A 161 -15.15 5.21 18.30
N GLY A 162 -15.22 4.13 19.10
CA GLY A 162 -14.07 3.28 19.42
C GLY A 162 -13.44 2.67 18.19
N VAL A 163 -14.24 2.15 17.26
CA VAL A 163 -13.76 1.57 15.99
C VAL A 163 -13.12 2.65 15.12
N ILE A 164 -13.79 3.80 14.94
CA ILE A 164 -13.27 4.90 14.13
C ILE A 164 -11.96 5.44 14.74
N ALA A 165 -11.87 5.59 16.06
CA ALA A 165 -10.67 6.02 16.74
C ALA A 165 -9.50 5.05 16.51
N HIS A 166 -9.77 3.75 16.47
CA HIS A 166 -8.80 2.73 16.13
C HIS A 166 -8.25 2.92 14.71
N GLU A 167 -9.12 3.08 13.72
CA GLU A 167 -8.74 3.31 12.32
C GLU A 167 -7.96 4.63 12.13
N LEU A 168 -8.40 5.70 12.80
CA LEU A 168 -7.68 6.97 12.80
C LEU A 168 -6.28 6.85 13.42
N SER A 169 -6.09 5.98 14.40
CA SER A 169 -4.77 5.72 14.99
C SER A 169 -3.79 5.11 13.97
N HIS A 170 -4.26 4.25 13.07
CA HIS A 170 -3.47 3.69 11.98
C HIS A 170 -3.03 4.77 10.98
N ILE A 171 -3.91 5.70 10.62
CA ILE A 171 -3.56 6.87 9.79
C ILE A 171 -2.49 7.71 10.49
N ARG A 172 -2.68 8.01 11.77
CA ARG A 172 -1.77 8.83 12.58
C ARG A 172 -0.39 8.18 12.73
N ASN A 173 -0.33 6.85 12.86
CA ASN A 173 0.91 6.10 12.99
C ASN A 173 1.59 5.80 11.65
N HIS A 174 0.97 6.16 10.53
CA HIS A 174 1.45 5.90 9.17
C HIS A 174 1.58 4.40 8.83
N ASP A 175 0.97 3.48 9.60
CA ASP A 175 1.02 2.05 9.32
C ASP A 175 0.17 1.67 8.11
N VAL A 176 -0.86 2.43 7.77
CA VAL A 176 -1.61 2.26 6.50
C VAL A 176 -0.73 2.33 5.26
N ARG A 177 0.42 3.02 5.32
CA ARG A 177 1.40 3.11 4.21
C ARG A 177 2.18 1.81 3.99
N VAL A 178 2.28 0.97 5.00
CA VAL A 178 3.02 -0.30 4.93
C VAL A 178 2.19 -1.38 4.23
N LEU A 179 0.86 -1.22 4.24
CA LEU A 179 -0.10 -2.18 3.68
C LEU A 179 -0.43 -1.91 2.21
N VAL A 180 0.08 -0.82 1.66
CA VAL A 180 -0.10 -0.36 0.28
C VAL A 180 1.17 -0.54 -0.51
#